data_fd945beda9ed7f04dc998193e08cc441
#
_entry.id   fd945beda9ed7f04dc998193e08cc441
#
_cell.length_a   1.000
_cell.length_b   1.000
_cell.length_c   1.000
_cell.angle_alpha   90.00
_cell.angle_beta   90.00
_cell.angle_gamma   90.00
#
_symmetry.space_group_name_H-M   'P 1'
#
loop_
_entity.id
_entity.type
_entity.pdbx_description
1 polymer ?
#
loop_
_entity_poly.entity_id
_entity_poly.type
_entity_poly.pdbx_seq_one_letter_code
_entity_poly.pdbx_strand_id
1 'polypeptide(L)'
;MPDTPRGETGDRPVRPERRDFLTRIGVGACAVAAVGSGVVTLDFMKPKVLFEPPTTFKAGDPGDYSEGTIRFNKEKKAYVCGGPGGVYALSAVCTHLGCITRFLSDQNVIACPCHGSRFDLEGNVVEGPAPRPLPWLQVGTDPNGLLVVDTSIVVPHGKVFKA
;
A
#
# COMPACT_ATOMS: atom_id res chain seq x y z
N MET A 1 -69.50 30.87 -51.14
CA MET A 1 -68.44 30.45 -50.20
C MET A 1 -67.32 29.87 -51.03
N PRO A 2 -66.14 30.50 -51.07
CA PRO A 2 -65.02 29.96 -51.82
C PRO A 2 -64.26 28.95 -50.99
N ASP A 3 -63.87 27.85 -51.58
CA ASP A 3 -63.07 26.77 -51.04
C ASP A 3 -61.63 27.28 -50.63
N THR A 4 -61.25 26.97 -49.41
CA THR A 4 -59.89 27.21 -48.90
C THR A 4 -59.00 26.06 -49.38
N PRO A 5 -57.87 26.30 -50.03
CA PRO A 5 -56.98 25.22 -50.42
C PRO A 5 -56.27 24.69 -49.16
N ARG A 6 -56.37 23.36 -48.94
CA ARG A 6 -55.54 22.64 -47.92
C ARG A 6 -54.09 22.81 -48.28
N GLY A 7 -53.34 23.40 -47.31
CA GLY A 7 -51.93 23.49 -47.44
C GLY A 7 -51.29 22.11 -47.49
N GLU A 8 -50.63 21.82 -48.60
CA GLU A 8 -49.68 20.72 -48.70
C GLU A 8 -48.52 20.94 -47.74
N THR A 9 -48.46 20.14 -46.70
CA THR A 9 -47.29 20.00 -45.90
C THR A 9 -46.20 19.39 -46.77
N GLY A 10 -45.37 20.28 -47.34
CA GLY A 10 -44.25 19.89 -48.18
C GLY A 10 -43.28 18.96 -47.41
N ASP A 11 -43.46 17.70 -47.64
CA ASP A 11 -42.47 16.66 -47.32
C ASP A 11 -41.23 16.97 -48.17
N ARG A 12 -40.28 17.72 -47.62
CA ARG A 12 -39.00 17.97 -48.29
C ARG A 12 -38.23 16.68 -48.29
N PRO A 13 -37.91 16.09 -49.43
CA PRO A 13 -37.13 14.85 -49.50
C PRO A 13 -35.79 15.11 -48.80
N VAL A 14 -35.59 14.41 -47.68
CA VAL A 14 -34.33 14.41 -46.97
C VAL A 14 -33.28 13.88 -47.95
N ARG A 15 -32.31 14.71 -48.33
CA ARG A 15 -31.28 14.34 -49.30
C ARG A 15 -30.56 13.08 -48.79
N PRO A 16 -30.62 11.93 -49.50
CA PRO A 16 -30.03 10.67 -49.02
C PRO A 16 -28.56 10.79 -48.70
N GLU A 17 -27.82 11.62 -49.43
CA GLU A 17 -26.39 11.87 -49.25
C GLU A 17 -26.02 12.42 -47.84
N ARG A 18 -26.83 13.34 -47.30
CA ARG A 18 -26.57 13.87 -45.95
C ARG A 18 -26.81 12.81 -44.87
N ARG A 19 -27.85 12.01 -45.05
CA ARG A 19 -28.19 10.97 -44.09
C ARG A 19 -27.11 9.88 -44.09
N ASP A 20 -26.68 9.45 -45.28
CA ASP A 20 -25.64 8.43 -45.42
C ASP A 20 -24.29 8.90 -44.89
N PHE A 21 -23.93 10.16 -45.12
CA PHE A 21 -22.72 10.78 -44.60
C PHE A 21 -22.74 10.79 -43.04
N LEU A 22 -23.83 11.28 -42.45
CA LEU A 22 -23.95 11.31 -40.97
C LEU A 22 -23.98 9.92 -40.38
N THR A 23 -24.61 8.95 -41.04
CA THR A 23 -24.63 7.56 -40.59
C THR A 23 -23.24 6.94 -40.62
N ARG A 24 -22.48 7.15 -41.70
CA ARG A 24 -21.09 6.62 -41.80
C ARG A 24 -20.18 7.23 -40.77
N ILE A 25 -20.25 8.55 -40.53
CA ILE A 25 -19.47 9.21 -39.48
C ILE A 25 -19.89 8.69 -38.09
N GLY A 26 -21.19 8.58 -37.80
CA GLY A 26 -21.72 8.09 -36.54
C GLY A 26 -21.28 6.65 -36.25
N VAL A 27 -21.43 5.76 -37.24
CA VAL A 27 -20.99 4.36 -37.10
C VAL A 27 -19.45 4.29 -36.90
N GLY A 28 -18.70 5.09 -37.68
CA GLY A 28 -17.24 5.17 -37.54
C GLY A 28 -16.81 5.64 -36.15
N ALA A 29 -17.44 6.70 -35.65
CA ALA A 29 -17.14 7.23 -34.30
C ALA A 29 -17.49 6.21 -33.20
N CYS A 30 -18.63 5.53 -33.31
CA CYS A 30 -19.02 4.47 -32.37
C CYS A 30 -18.05 3.29 -32.41
N ALA A 31 -17.58 2.88 -33.58
CA ALA A 31 -16.59 1.82 -33.72
C ALA A 31 -15.27 2.17 -33.07
N VAL A 32 -14.76 3.40 -33.32
CA VAL A 32 -13.52 3.89 -32.67
C VAL A 32 -13.69 3.96 -31.15
N ALA A 33 -14.82 4.47 -30.66
CA ALA A 33 -15.10 4.53 -29.23
C ALA A 33 -15.18 3.14 -28.60
N ALA A 34 -15.82 2.18 -29.27
CA ALA A 34 -15.92 0.80 -28.78
C ALA A 34 -14.55 0.11 -28.72
N VAL A 35 -13.74 0.25 -29.78
CA VAL A 35 -12.37 -0.30 -29.80
C VAL A 35 -11.50 0.36 -28.75
N GLY A 36 -11.53 1.71 -28.65
CA GLY A 36 -10.75 2.46 -27.67
C GLY A 36 -11.13 2.07 -26.23
N SER A 37 -12.42 1.99 -25.92
CA SER A 37 -12.91 1.54 -24.62
C SER A 37 -12.50 0.10 -24.33
N GLY A 38 -12.56 -0.79 -25.31
CA GLY A 38 -12.11 -2.17 -25.18
C GLY A 38 -10.62 -2.27 -24.84
N VAL A 39 -9.77 -1.52 -25.54
CA VAL A 39 -8.32 -1.49 -25.27
C VAL A 39 -8.03 -1.00 -23.87
N VAL A 40 -8.64 0.12 -23.45
CA VAL A 40 -8.47 0.67 -22.09
C VAL A 40 -8.95 -0.31 -21.03
N THR A 41 -10.10 -0.96 -21.25
CA THR A 41 -10.62 -1.96 -20.30
C THR A 41 -9.68 -3.15 -20.17
N LEU A 42 -9.15 -3.66 -21.29
CA LEU A 42 -8.19 -4.77 -21.29
C LEU A 42 -6.87 -4.40 -20.61
N ASP A 43 -6.38 -3.17 -20.81
CA ASP A 43 -5.17 -2.71 -20.13
C ASP A 43 -5.40 -2.53 -18.61
N PHE A 44 -6.57 -2.04 -18.22
CA PHE A 44 -6.97 -1.92 -16.82
C PHE A 44 -7.12 -3.28 -16.12
N MET A 45 -7.59 -4.31 -16.85
CA MET A 45 -7.72 -5.66 -16.31
C MET A 45 -6.39 -6.41 -16.18
N LYS A 46 -5.31 -5.92 -16.80
CA LYS A 46 -3.97 -6.48 -16.60
C LYS A 46 -3.45 -6.01 -15.25
N PRO A 47 -3.22 -6.90 -14.27
CA PRO A 47 -2.62 -6.49 -13.02
C PRO A 47 -1.22 -5.93 -13.32
N LYS A 48 -1.06 -4.63 -13.19
CA LYS A 48 0.27 -4.00 -13.16
C LYS A 48 0.87 -4.36 -11.81
N VAL A 49 1.44 -5.56 -11.72
CA VAL A 49 2.24 -5.96 -10.56
C VAL A 49 3.48 -5.07 -10.59
N LEU A 50 3.36 -3.91 -9.94
CA LEU A 50 4.53 -3.11 -9.62
C LEU A 50 5.41 -4.02 -8.76
N PHE A 51 6.70 -4.05 -9.06
CA PHE A 51 7.67 -4.73 -8.22
C PHE A 51 7.52 -4.17 -6.80
N GLU A 52 6.83 -4.89 -5.94
CA GLU A 52 6.81 -4.53 -4.53
C GLU A 52 8.26 -4.55 -4.04
N PRO A 53 8.71 -3.50 -3.36
CA PRO A 53 10.06 -3.49 -2.83
C PRO A 53 10.22 -4.69 -1.90
N PRO A 54 11.36 -5.40 -1.94
CA PRO A 54 11.56 -6.62 -1.16
C PRO A 54 11.17 -6.36 0.30
N THR A 55 10.42 -7.27 0.90
CA THR A 55 9.97 -7.18 2.31
C THR A 55 11.12 -7.35 3.28
N THR A 56 12.22 -7.92 2.81
CA THR A 56 13.42 -8.17 3.59
C THR A 56 14.43 -7.02 3.50
N PHE A 57 15.18 -6.84 4.58
CA PHE A 57 16.32 -5.92 4.60
C PHE A 57 17.45 -6.46 5.48
N LYS A 58 18.70 -6.06 5.16
CA LYS A 58 19.87 -6.40 5.95
C LYS A 58 19.98 -5.44 7.13
N ALA A 59 20.09 -5.99 8.33
CA ALA A 59 20.20 -5.22 9.56
C ALA A 59 21.65 -5.06 10.06
N GLY A 60 22.60 -5.70 9.42
CA GLY A 60 24.03 -5.63 9.80
C GLY A 60 24.53 -6.87 10.54
N ASP A 61 25.62 -6.71 11.29
CA ASP A 61 26.20 -7.81 12.04
C ASP A 61 25.43 -8.06 13.35
N PRO A 62 25.20 -9.33 13.74
CA PRO A 62 24.62 -9.63 15.06
C PRO A 62 25.35 -8.99 16.23
N GLY A 63 26.67 -8.90 16.15
CA GLY A 63 27.51 -8.28 17.19
C GLY A 63 27.25 -6.78 17.43
N ASP A 64 26.61 -6.10 16.49
CA ASP A 64 26.23 -4.68 16.61
C ASP A 64 25.02 -4.46 17.53
N TYR A 65 24.34 -5.51 17.98
CA TYR A 65 23.09 -5.48 18.74
C TYR A 65 23.28 -6.01 20.16
N SER A 66 24.08 -5.32 20.94
CA SER A 66 24.14 -5.55 22.40
C SER A 66 22.78 -5.25 23.05
N GLU A 67 22.57 -5.79 24.24
CA GLU A 67 21.34 -5.55 25.02
C GLU A 67 21.06 -4.05 25.19
N GLY A 68 19.84 -3.63 24.91
CA GLY A 68 19.40 -2.24 24.92
C GLY A 68 19.65 -1.47 23.62
N THR A 69 20.32 -2.05 22.63
CA THR A 69 20.51 -1.40 21.33
C THR A 69 19.19 -1.39 20.56
N ILE A 70 18.79 -0.22 20.02
CA ILE A 70 17.62 -0.07 19.15
C ILE A 70 18.02 0.70 17.90
N ARG A 71 17.85 0.11 16.74
CA ARG A 71 18.07 0.75 15.45
C ARG A 71 16.77 0.83 14.67
N PHE A 72 16.43 2.01 14.16
CA PHE A 72 15.22 2.25 13.36
C PHE A 72 15.55 2.23 11.88
N ASN A 73 14.92 1.33 11.14
CA ASN A 73 14.92 1.36 9.68
C ASN A 73 13.69 2.13 9.17
N LYS A 74 13.94 3.34 8.65
CA LYS A 74 12.89 4.26 8.18
C LYS A 74 12.14 3.71 6.95
N GLU A 75 12.86 3.08 6.01
CA GLU A 75 12.27 2.60 4.75
C GLU A 75 11.33 1.41 5.00
N LYS A 76 11.75 0.51 5.87
CA LYS A 76 10.99 -0.71 6.21
C LYS A 76 10.09 -0.53 7.43
N LYS A 77 10.10 0.65 8.06
CA LYS A 77 9.27 0.98 9.23
C LYS A 77 9.38 -0.10 10.31
N ALA A 78 10.60 -0.48 10.64
CA ALA A 78 10.92 -1.52 11.61
C ALA A 78 12.01 -1.09 12.56
N TYR A 79 11.93 -1.55 13.80
CA TYR A 79 13.00 -1.50 14.79
C TYR A 79 13.73 -2.84 14.78
N VAL A 80 15.04 -2.81 14.92
CA VAL A 80 15.87 -3.97 15.22
C VAL A 80 16.51 -3.73 16.57
N CYS A 81 16.28 -4.64 17.50
CA CYS A 81 16.58 -4.48 18.89
C CYS A 81 17.47 -5.61 19.41
N GLY A 82 18.48 -5.25 20.20
CA GLY A 82 19.23 -6.20 21.02
C GLY A 82 18.55 -6.40 22.36
N GLY A 83 18.20 -7.63 22.67
CA GLY A 83 17.56 -7.98 23.93
C GLY A 83 18.25 -9.12 24.67
N PRO A 84 17.73 -9.49 25.86
CA PRO A 84 18.26 -10.63 26.62
C PRO A 84 18.17 -11.90 25.78
N GLY A 85 19.34 -12.44 25.42
CA GLY A 85 19.44 -13.70 24.68
C GLY A 85 19.38 -13.61 23.16
N GLY A 86 19.45 -12.42 22.57
CA GLY A 86 19.58 -12.29 21.11
C GLY A 86 18.94 -11.04 20.51
N VAL A 87 18.78 -11.08 19.20
CA VAL A 87 18.23 -9.97 18.41
C VAL A 87 16.76 -10.24 18.06
N TYR A 88 15.94 -9.22 18.13
CA TYR A 88 14.54 -9.26 17.70
C TYR A 88 14.20 -8.02 16.88
N ALA A 89 13.11 -8.06 16.17
CA ALA A 89 12.63 -6.92 15.40
C ALA A 89 11.14 -6.66 15.65
N LEU A 90 10.78 -5.37 15.66
CA LEU A 90 9.42 -4.91 15.87
C LEU A 90 8.97 -4.06 14.68
N SER A 91 7.69 -4.16 14.32
CA SER A 91 7.09 -3.18 13.44
C SER A 91 7.04 -1.82 14.11
N ALA A 92 7.47 -0.77 13.41
CA ALA A 92 7.34 0.60 13.89
C ALA A 92 5.96 1.21 13.60
N VAL A 93 5.03 0.41 13.07
CA VAL A 93 3.68 0.86 12.73
C VAL A 93 2.77 0.68 13.94
N CYS A 94 2.25 1.81 14.45
CA CYS A 94 1.32 1.82 15.59
C CYS A 94 0.06 1.02 15.29
N THR A 95 -0.33 0.16 16.21
CA THR A 95 -1.49 -0.72 16.07
C THR A 95 -2.83 -0.01 16.24
N HIS A 96 -2.84 1.28 16.60
CA HIS A 96 -4.06 2.09 16.65
C HIS A 96 -4.55 2.44 15.23
N LEU A 97 -3.84 3.30 14.49
CA LEU A 97 -4.22 3.79 13.16
C LEU A 97 -3.04 3.86 12.18
N GLY A 98 -2.01 3.04 12.36
CA GLY A 98 -0.93 2.91 11.38
C GLY A 98 0.12 4.03 11.35
N CYS A 99 0.14 4.94 12.33
CA CYS A 99 1.17 5.98 12.42
C CYS A 99 2.54 5.36 12.72
N ILE A 100 3.61 6.02 12.26
CA ILE A 100 4.96 5.58 12.58
C ILE A 100 5.34 6.05 13.99
N THR A 101 5.74 5.10 14.80
CA THR A 101 6.21 5.35 16.18
C THR A 101 7.62 5.89 16.19
N ARG A 102 8.04 6.44 17.34
CA ARG A 102 9.40 6.94 17.59
C ARG A 102 9.93 6.34 18.87
N PHE A 103 11.18 5.92 18.87
CA PHE A 103 11.85 5.55 20.08
C PHE A 103 12.33 6.80 20.84
N LEU A 104 11.97 6.90 22.12
CA LEU A 104 12.37 7.96 23.03
C LEU A 104 13.40 7.36 24.02
N SER A 105 14.66 7.62 23.74
CA SER A 105 15.77 7.04 24.51
C SER A 105 15.86 7.53 25.97
N ASP A 106 15.37 8.75 26.22
CA ASP A 106 15.31 9.36 27.56
C ASP A 106 14.30 8.68 28.48
N GLN A 107 13.27 8.06 27.91
CA GLN A 107 12.17 7.41 28.61
C GLN A 107 12.16 5.90 28.42
N ASN A 108 13.02 5.35 27.59
CA ASN A 108 13.04 3.93 27.20
C ASN A 108 11.68 3.41 26.72
N VAL A 109 10.97 4.20 25.91
CA VAL A 109 9.66 3.83 25.35
C VAL A 109 9.61 4.09 23.85
N ILE A 110 8.76 3.33 23.17
CA ILE A 110 8.39 3.57 21.79
C ILE A 110 7.05 4.32 21.80
N ALA A 111 7.04 5.57 21.38
CA ALA A 111 5.87 6.45 21.45
C ALA A 111 5.27 6.73 20.07
N CYS A 112 3.94 6.75 19.98
CA CYS A 112 3.22 7.18 18.81
C CYS A 112 2.82 8.66 18.94
N PRO A 113 3.31 9.55 18.05
CA PRO A 113 3.06 10.99 18.17
C PRO A 113 1.62 11.40 17.80
N CYS A 114 0.87 10.51 17.15
CA CYS A 114 -0.46 10.86 16.65
C CYS A 114 -1.52 10.92 17.76
N HIS A 115 -1.60 9.89 18.61
CA HIS A 115 -2.63 9.76 19.64
C HIS A 115 -2.06 9.31 21.00
N GLY A 116 -0.75 9.44 21.20
CA GLY A 116 -0.13 9.22 22.49
C GLY A 116 0.03 7.76 22.93
N SER A 117 -0.19 6.77 22.06
CA SER A 117 0.09 5.36 22.42
C SER A 117 1.58 5.18 22.73
N ARG A 118 1.87 4.47 23.81
CA ARG A 118 3.23 4.18 24.29
C ARG A 118 3.39 2.67 24.42
N PHE A 119 4.57 2.22 24.03
CA PHE A 119 4.93 0.81 24.06
C PHE A 119 6.27 0.68 24.79
N ASP A 120 6.47 -0.41 25.52
CA ASP A 120 7.78 -0.77 26.04
C ASP A 120 8.74 -1.21 24.92
N LEU A 121 9.97 -1.58 25.28
CA LEU A 121 10.97 -2.01 24.31
C LEU A 121 10.66 -3.34 23.66
N GLU A 122 9.78 -4.14 24.25
CA GLU A 122 9.29 -5.41 23.71
C GLU A 122 8.04 -5.22 22.84
N GLY A 123 7.54 -3.99 22.75
CA GLY A 123 6.39 -3.61 21.96
C GLY A 123 5.04 -3.79 22.67
N ASN A 124 5.00 -4.11 23.96
CA ASN A 124 3.75 -4.19 24.71
C ASN A 124 3.17 -2.79 24.93
N VAL A 125 1.82 -2.70 24.90
CA VAL A 125 1.14 -1.44 25.16
C VAL A 125 1.26 -1.06 26.64
N VAL A 126 1.85 0.10 26.90
CA VAL A 126 1.97 0.69 28.24
C VAL A 126 0.88 1.72 28.47
N GLU A 127 0.55 2.51 27.43
CA GLU A 127 -0.40 3.61 27.54
C GLU A 127 -1.05 3.92 26.18
N GLY A 128 -2.26 4.48 26.20
CA GLY A 128 -2.92 5.05 25.04
C GLY A 128 -3.88 4.10 24.33
N PRO A 129 -4.42 4.53 23.17
CA PRO A 129 -5.52 3.85 22.51
C PRO A 129 -5.11 2.64 21.64
N ALA A 130 -3.85 2.26 21.60
CA ALA A 130 -3.41 1.10 20.82
C ALA A 130 -4.02 -0.20 21.38
N PRO A 131 -4.75 -1.00 20.56
CA PRO A 131 -5.50 -2.16 21.06
C PRO A 131 -4.65 -3.42 21.27
N ARG A 132 -3.40 -3.44 20.79
CA ARG A 132 -2.53 -4.62 20.81
C ARG A 132 -1.06 -4.22 20.74
N PRO A 133 -0.13 -5.12 21.15
CA PRO A 133 1.32 -4.92 21.02
C PRO A 133 1.76 -4.63 19.59
N LEU A 134 2.96 -4.05 19.44
CA LEU A 134 3.64 -3.96 18.15
C LEU A 134 3.98 -5.37 17.65
N PRO A 135 3.73 -5.68 16.37
CA PRO A 135 4.06 -6.99 15.81
C PRO A 135 5.56 -7.26 15.85
N TRP A 136 5.92 -8.46 16.27
CA TRP A 136 7.27 -8.98 16.15
C TRP A 136 7.50 -9.51 14.75
N LEU A 137 8.67 -9.19 14.17
CA LEU A 137 9.04 -9.51 12.80
C LEU A 137 10.08 -10.62 12.78
N GLN A 138 10.08 -11.42 11.71
CA GLN A 138 11.03 -12.51 11.59
C GLN A 138 12.44 -11.96 11.39
N VAL A 139 13.37 -12.43 12.24
CA VAL A 139 14.82 -12.21 12.13
C VAL A 139 15.50 -13.52 11.77
N GLY A 140 16.42 -13.48 10.83
CA GLY A 140 17.28 -14.57 10.41
C GLY A 140 18.64 -14.05 9.98
N THR A 141 19.46 -14.91 9.36
CA THR A 141 20.76 -14.53 8.79
C THR A 141 20.83 -14.88 7.31
N ASP A 142 21.61 -14.11 6.58
CA ASP A 142 22.02 -14.45 5.23
C ASP A 142 23.19 -15.47 5.22
N PRO A 143 23.61 -16.01 4.07
CA PRO A 143 24.75 -16.93 3.98
C PRO A 143 26.09 -16.33 4.45
N ASN A 144 26.17 -15.02 4.57
CA ASN A 144 27.36 -14.31 5.05
C ASN A 144 27.32 -14.03 6.57
N GLY A 145 26.28 -14.52 7.27
CA GLY A 145 26.11 -14.31 8.71
C GLY A 145 25.48 -12.96 9.10
N LEU A 146 25.11 -12.11 8.14
CA LEU A 146 24.47 -10.83 8.43
C LEU A 146 22.99 -11.01 8.75
N LEU A 147 22.50 -10.23 9.71
CA LEU A 147 21.09 -10.22 10.08
C LEU A 147 20.20 -9.76 8.92
N VAL A 148 19.14 -10.50 8.69
CA VAL A 148 18.07 -10.18 7.74
C VAL A 148 16.75 -10.17 8.48
N VAL A 149 16.00 -9.10 8.32
CA VAL A 149 14.64 -8.95 8.86
C VAL A 149 13.63 -9.02 7.73
N ASP A 150 12.59 -9.83 7.90
CA ASP A 150 11.46 -9.90 6.98
C ASP A 150 10.24 -9.24 7.62
N THR A 151 9.81 -8.11 7.04
CA THR A 151 8.67 -7.33 7.54
C THR A 151 7.32 -7.92 7.18
N SER A 152 7.26 -8.90 6.27
CA SER A 152 6.01 -9.57 5.87
C SER A 152 5.62 -10.72 6.81
N ILE A 153 6.58 -11.23 7.58
CA ILE A 153 6.36 -12.39 8.45
C ILE A 153 6.31 -11.93 9.91
N VAL A 154 5.13 -12.03 10.51
CA VAL A 154 4.92 -11.79 11.93
C VAL A 154 5.19 -13.07 12.71
N VAL A 155 5.97 -12.95 13.78
CA VAL A 155 6.33 -14.08 14.66
C VAL A 155 5.72 -13.89 16.05
N PRO A 156 5.60 -14.97 16.84
CA PRO A 156 5.16 -14.87 18.24
C PRO A 156 6.05 -13.94 19.06
N HIS A 157 5.42 -13.23 20.00
CA HIS A 157 6.10 -12.39 20.97
C HIS A 157 7.14 -13.20 21.76
N GLY A 158 8.31 -12.62 21.99
CA GLY A 158 9.41 -13.28 22.69
C GLY A 158 10.32 -14.16 21.80
N LYS A 159 10.05 -14.26 20.49
CA LYS A 159 10.91 -15.00 19.57
C LYS A 159 12.16 -14.18 19.23
N VAL A 160 13.26 -14.44 19.92
CA VAL A 160 14.57 -13.83 19.65
C VAL A 160 15.40 -14.70 18.72
N PHE A 161 16.20 -14.07 17.88
CA PHE A 161 17.25 -14.73 17.09
C PHE A 161 18.52 -14.79 17.94
N LYS A 162 19.02 -16.00 18.16
CA LYS A 162 20.29 -16.22 18.85
C LYS A 162 21.41 -16.28 17.81
N ALA A 163 22.34 -15.33 17.88
CA ALA A 163 23.53 -15.30 17.04
C ALA A 163 24.58 -16.30 17.54
#